data_9d4bc950fc47add09c8ffc1445fc228f
#
_entry.id   9d4bc950fc47add09c8ffc1445fc228f
#
_cell.length_a   1.000
_cell.length_b   1.000
_cell.length_c   1.000
_cell.angle_alpha   90.00
_cell.angle_beta   90.00
_cell.angle_gamma   90.00
#
_symmetry.space_group_name_H-M   'P 1'
#
loop_
_entity.id
_entity.type
_entity.pdbx_description
1 polymer ?
#
loop_
_entity_poly.entity_id
_entity_poly.type
_entity_poly.pdbx_seq_one_letter_code
_entity_poly.pdbx_strand_id
1 'polypeptide(L)'
;MQGSPKVIEELNKALREELTAINQYFLHAEMCENWGYDRLADYIKKQSIGEMKHAEALMERILFLDATPSMQPLDLTVGKTVKDMLQSDLKLEISAVAQYNAAIQVAVAEKDNGSRDLFVQLLKDEEDHVDWLEAQVHQIAELGYERYLTMQMGDFEE
;
A
#
# COMPACT_ATOMS: atom_id res chain seq x y z
N MET A 1 19.37 -19.84 0.38
CA MET A 1 20.64 -19.06 0.41
C MET A 1 20.62 -18.13 1.60
N GLN A 2 21.63 -18.15 2.42
CA GLN A 2 21.67 -17.30 3.60
C GLN A 2 21.83 -15.81 3.21
N GLY A 3 20.93 -14.97 3.71
CA GLY A 3 20.95 -13.54 3.45
C GLY A 3 21.51 -12.72 4.61
N SER A 4 21.75 -11.43 4.35
CA SER A 4 22.16 -10.48 5.38
C SER A 4 21.03 -10.25 6.38
N PRO A 5 21.28 -10.34 7.70
CA PRO A 5 20.28 -10.02 8.71
C PRO A 5 19.69 -8.62 8.56
N LYS A 6 20.48 -7.64 8.12
CA LYS A 6 20.02 -6.26 7.90
C LYS A 6 19.03 -6.15 6.75
N VAL A 7 19.28 -6.87 5.65
CA VAL A 7 18.36 -6.90 4.50
C VAL A 7 17.06 -7.63 4.87
N ILE A 8 17.16 -8.75 5.57
CA ILE A 8 16.00 -9.51 6.07
C ILE A 8 15.13 -8.64 6.98
N GLU A 9 15.73 -7.83 7.83
CA GLU A 9 15.00 -6.88 8.67
C GLU A 9 14.20 -5.87 7.81
N GLU A 10 14.82 -5.31 6.78
CA GLU A 10 14.14 -4.37 5.88
C GLU A 10 13.02 -5.04 5.07
N LEU A 11 13.23 -6.27 4.61
CA LEU A 11 12.18 -7.06 3.94
C LEU A 11 10.98 -7.29 4.86
N ASN A 12 11.23 -7.64 6.12
CA ASN A 12 10.16 -7.83 7.11
C ASN A 12 9.45 -6.53 7.48
N LYS A 13 10.16 -5.41 7.55
CA LYS A 13 9.53 -4.08 7.73
C LYS A 13 8.59 -3.77 6.57
N ALA A 14 9.05 -3.96 5.34
CA ALA A 14 8.22 -3.77 4.15
C ALA A 14 7.00 -4.69 4.16
N LEU A 15 7.18 -5.97 4.48
CA LEU A 15 6.08 -6.93 4.56
C LEU A 15 5.01 -6.49 5.58
N ARG A 16 5.41 -5.98 6.73
CA ARG A 16 4.47 -5.49 7.74
C ARG A 16 3.67 -4.29 7.23
N GLU A 17 4.30 -3.38 6.51
CA GLU A 17 3.59 -2.25 5.89
C GLU A 17 2.62 -2.71 4.80
N GLU A 18 3.02 -3.67 3.95
CA GLU A 18 2.13 -4.24 2.92
C GLU A 18 0.92 -4.95 3.55
N LEU A 19 1.13 -5.73 4.60
CA LEU A 19 0.04 -6.40 5.32
C LEU A 19 -0.91 -5.39 5.96
N THR A 20 -0.38 -4.27 6.44
CA THR A 20 -1.19 -3.15 6.97
C THR A 20 -2.03 -2.53 5.86
N ALA A 21 -1.42 -2.22 4.71
CA ALA A 21 -2.11 -1.66 3.55
C ALA A 21 -3.21 -2.58 3.02
N ILE A 22 -2.94 -3.88 2.91
CA ILE A 22 -3.94 -4.89 2.48
C ILE A 22 -5.20 -4.79 3.35
N ASN A 23 -5.04 -4.83 4.67
CA ASN A 23 -6.15 -4.82 5.60
C ASN A 23 -6.87 -3.46 5.63
N GLN A 24 -6.12 -2.37 5.64
CA GLN A 24 -6.69 -1.02 5.66
C GLN A 24 -7.49 -0.73 4.40
N TYR A 25 -6.94 -1.02 3.23
CA TYR A 25 -7.62 -0.81 1.95
C TYR A 25 -8.82 -1.73 1.79
N PHE A 26 -8.71 -2.99 2.19
CA PHE A 26 -9.82 -3.92 2.11
C PHE A 26 -11.02 -3.41 2.94
N LEU A 27 -10.77 -2.97 4.17
CA LEU A 27 -11.83 -2.39 5.00
C LEU A 27 -12.38 -1.10 4.42
N HIS A 28 -11.53 -0.18 3.95
CA HIS A 28 -11.98 1.07 3.33
C HIS A 28 -12.82 0.82 2.08
N ALA A 29 -12.46 -0.19 1.26
CA ALA A 29 -13.25 -0.59 0.10
C ALA A 29 -14.65 -1.07 0.50
N GLU A 30 -14.75 -1.93 1.51
CA GLU A 30 -16.04 -2.43 2.01
C GLU A 30 -16.90 -1.30 2.59
N MET A 31 -16.30 -0.35 3.30
CA MET A 31 -17.02 0.83 3.81
C MET A 31 -17.55 1.71 2.68
N CYS A 32 -16.73 1.96 1.65
CA CYS A 32 -17.15 2.71 0.47
C CYS A 32 -18.30 2.02 -0.27
N GLU A 33 -18.22 0.70 -0.44
CA GLU A 33 -19.29 -0.10 -1.06
C GLU A 33 -20.59 0.00 -0.25
N ASN A 34 -20.48 -0.10 1.07
CA ASN A 34 -21.64 0.04 1.96
C ASN A 34 -22.34 1.39 1.85
N TRP A 35 -21.61 2.44 1.50
CA TRP A 35 -22.18 3.79 1.30
C TRP A 35 -22.61 4.05 -0.14
N GLY A 36 -22.45 3.08 -1.04
CA GLY A 36 -22.81 3.23 -2.46
C GLY A 36 -21.78 3.94 -3.31
N TYR A 37 -20.55 4.14 -2.84
CA TYR A 37 -19.45 4.71 -3.62
C TYR A 37 -18.70 3.59 -4.36
N ASP A 38 -19.42 2.91 -5.25
CA ASP A 38 -18.96 1.66 -5.87
C ASP A 38 -17.72 1.83 -6.74
N ARG A 39 -17.60 2.96 -7.46
CA ARG A 39 -16.42 3.24 -8.28
C ARG A 39 -15.15 3.30 -7.45
N LEU A 40 -15.23 4.04 -6.34
CA LEU A 40 -14.10 4.17 -5.42
C LEU A 40 -13.81 2.86 -4.71
N ALA A 41 -14.86 2.14 -4.29
CA ALA A 41 -14.74 0.83 -3.66
C ALA A 41 -14.00 -0.17 -4.56
N ASP A 42 -14.36 -0.25 -5.82
CA ASP A 42 -13.71 -1.14 -6.80
C ASP A 42 -12.23 -0.82 -6.96
N TYR A 43 -11.89 0.47 -7.06
CA TYR A 43 -10.50 0.89 -7.19
C TYR A 43 -9.69 0.54 -5.95
N ILE A 44 -10.17 0.88 -4.76
CA ILE A 44 -9.46 0.63 -3.50
C ILE A 44 -9.29 -0.88 -3.28
N LYS A 45 -10.30 -1.69 -3.62
CA LYS A 45 -10.22 -3.14 -3.54
C LYS A 45 -9.10 -3.70 -4.43
N LYS A 46 -8.99 -3.19 -5.66
CA LYS A 46 -7.90 -3.57 -6.57
C LYS A 46 -6.53 -3.20 -6.00
N GLN A 47 -6.43 -2.07 -5.32
CA GLN A 47 -5.20 -1.68 -4.63
C GLN A 47 -4.85 -2.66 -3.51
N SER A 48 -5.83 -3.09 -2.72
CA SER A 48 -5.62 -4.12 -1.68
C SER A 48 -5.07 -5.42 -2.28
N ILE A 49 -5.62 -5.86 -3.42
CA ILE A 49 -5.14 -7.05 -4.13
C ILE A 49 -3.71 -6.83 -4.66
N GLY A 50 -3.39 -5.65 -5.15
CA GLY A 50 -2.03 -5.28 -5.57
C GLY A 50 -1.02 -5.39 -4.43
N GLU A 51 -1.39 -4.90 -3.25
CA GLU A 51 -0.56 -5.01 -2.04
C GLU A 51 -0.37 -6.47 -1.60
N MET A 52 -1.36 -7.34 -1.82
CA MET A 52 -1.20 -8.79 -1.60
C MET A 52 -0.09 -9.38 -2.48
N LYS A 53 0.01 -8.95 -3.73
CA LYS A 53 1.08 -9.39 -4.66
C LYS A 53 2.45 -8.88 -4.19
N HIS A 54 2.52 -7.67 -3.68
CA HIS A 54 3.74 -7.13 -3.06
C HIS A 54 4.17 -7.97 -1.85
N ALA A 55 3.22 -8.27 -0.97
CA ALA A 55 3.47 -9.12 0.21
C ALA A 55 3.97 -10.51 -0.19
N GLU A 56 3.38 -11.12 -1.22
CA GLU A 56 3.80 -12.41 -1.77
C GLU A 56 5.26 -12.36 -2.25
N ALA A 57 5.63 -11.34 -3.03
CA ALA A 57 7.00 -11.19 -3.52
C ALA A 57 8.01 -10.99 -2.39
N LEU A 58 7.65 -10.23 -1.35
CA LEU A 58 8.48 -10.05 -0.16
C LEU A 58 8.66 -11.36 0.62
N MET A 59 7.57 -12.11 0.81
CA MET A 59 7.64 -13.42 1.48
C MET A 59 8.54 -14.40 0.71
N GLU A 60 8.39 -14.47 -0.61
CA GLU A 60 9.24 -15.31 -1.46
C GLU A 60 10.72 -14.96 -1.31
N ARG A 61 11.04 -13.67 -1.28
CA ARG A 61 12.42 -13.22 -1.12
C ARG A 61 12.97 -13.56 0.27
N ILE A 62 12.20 -13.37 1.33
CA ILE A 62 12.60 -13.71 2.71
C ILE A 62 12.87 -15.21 2.83
N LEU A 63 11.98 -16.04 2.28
CA LEU A 63 12.14 -17.49 2.28
C LEU A 63 13.37 -17.93 1.48
N PHE A 64 13.62 -17.30 0.32
CA PHE A 64 14.82 -17.55 -0.47
C PHE A 64 16.11 -17.26 0.31
N LEU A 65 16.08 -16.26 1.20
CA LEU A 65 17.20 -15.87 2.04
C LEU A 65 17.28 -16.68 3.34
N ASP A 66 16.59 -17.83 3.42
CA ASP A 66 16.58 -18.75 4.57
C ASP A 66 16.08 -18.10 5.88
N ALA A 67 15.14 -17.17 5.77
CA ALA A 67 14.51 -16.53 6.92
C ALA A 67 13.00 -16.81 6.95
N THR A 68 12.37 -16.49 8.07
CA THR A 68 10.92 -16.64 8.26
C THR A 68 10.24 -15.28 8.14
N PRO A 69 9.26 -15.14 7.24
CA PRO A 69 8.50 -13.89 7.13
C PRO A 69 7.70 -13.55 8.40
N SER A 70 7.69 -12.28 8.77
CA SER A 70 6.87 -11.77 9.86
C SER A 70 5.49 -11.38 9.32
N MET A 71 4.44 -12.06 9.78
CA MET A 71 3.07 -11.86 9.28
C MET A 71 2.23 -10.94 10.16
N GLN A 72 2.86 -10.14 11.02
CA GLN A 72 2.14 -9.20 11.87
C GLN A 72 2.07 -7.82 11.21
N PRO A 73 0.86 -7.34 10.85
CA PRO A 73 0.69 -5.96 10.38
C PRO A 73 0.92 -4.96 11.52
N LEU A 74 1.11 -3.70 11.15
CA LEU A 74 1.04 -2.57 12.08
C LEU A 74 -0.43 -2.27 12.41
N ASP A 75 -0.65 -1.37 13.38
CA ASP A 75 -2.01 -0.92 13.68
C ASP A 75 -2.61 -0.16 12.50
N LEU A 76 -3.88 -0.45 12.20
CA LEU A 76 -4.60 0.23 11.12
C LEU A 76 -5.02 1.64 11.55
N THR A 77 -5.01 2.56 10.60
CA THR A 77 -5.60 3.88 10.75
C THR A 77 -6.84 3.96 9.87
N VAL A 78 -7.98 3.56 10.42
CA VAL A 78 -9.25 3.51 9.69
C VAL A 78 -9.86 4.90 9.60
N GLY A 79 -10.13 5.36 8.39
CA GLY A 79 -10.86 6.60 8.15
C GLY A 79 -12.36 6.42 8.41
N LYS A 80 -13.00 7.42 9.01
CA LYS A 80 -14.44 7.39 9.29
C LYS A 80 -15.28 7.97 8.15
N THR A 81 -14.66 8.72 7.27
CA THR A 81 -15.25 9.31 6.05
C THR A 81 -14.35 8.98 4.87
N VAL A 82 -14.85 9.10 3.65
CA VAL A 82 -14.04 8.91 2.45
C VAL A 82 -12.81 9.84 2.46
N LYS A 83 -12.99 11.09 2.85
CA LYS A 83 -11.88 12.05 2.94
C LYS A 83 -10.81 11.60 3.92
N ASP A 84 -11.22 11.14 5.10
CA ASP A 84 -10.29 10.64 6.11
C ASP A 84 -9.56 9.37 5.65
N MET A 85 -10.27 8.47 4.96
CA MET A 85 -9.69 7.26 4.38
C MET A 85 -8.57 7.59 3.41
N LEU A 86 -8.83 8.50 2.48
CA LEU A 86 -7.84 8.90 1.48
C LEU A 86 -6.63 9.56 2.12
N GLN A 87 -6.81 10.34 3.17
CA GLN A 87 -5.71 10.96 3.91
C GLN A 87 -4.89 9.94 4.70
N SER A 88 -5.55 8.98 5.36
CA SER A 88 -4.83 7.93 6.09
C SER A 88 -4.11 6.96 5.15
N ASP A 89 -4.71 6.63 4.01
CA ASP A 89 -4.07 5.81 2.99
C ASP A 89 -2.85 6.54 2.39
N LEU A 90 -2.96 7.84 2.13
CA LEU A 90 -1.84 8.64 1.63
C LEU A 90 -0.66 8.65 2.62
N LYS A 91 -0.92 8.81 3.91
CA LYS A 91 0.13 8.72 4.94
C LYS A 91 0.82 7.36 4.94
N LEU A 92 0.05 6.30 4.80
CA LEU A 92 0.58 4.94 4.75
C LEU A 92 1.51 4.76 3.54
N GLU A 93 1.10 5.23 2.36
CA GLU A 93 1.91 5.13 1.14
C GLU A 93 3.17 6.00 1.21
N ILE A 94 3.10 7.20 1.75
CA ILE A 94 4.28 8.05 1.96
C ILE A 94 5.27 7.36 2.90
N SER A 95 4.79 6.72 3.95
CA SER A 95 5.63 5.92 4.86
C SER A 95 6.28 4.74 4.12
N ALA A 96 5.53 4.04 3.27
CA ALA A 96 6.04 2.94 2.47
C ALA A 96 7.13 3.40 1.50
N VAL A 97 6.94 4.52 0.81
CA VAL A 97 7.95 5.11 -0.07
C VAL A 97 9.24 5.40 0.69
N ALA A 98 9.14 6.02 1.86
CA ALA A 98 10.30 6.32 2.71
C ALA A 98 11.02 5.04 3.16
N GLN A 99 10.26 4.03 3.54
CA GLN A 99 10.80 2.75 3.99
C GLN A 99 11.52 2.02 2.84
N TYR A 100 10.95 1.97 1.62
CA TYR A 100 11.60 1.35 0.47
C TYR A 100 12.88 2.09 0.07
N ASN A 101 12.89 3.41 0.10
CA ASN A 101 14.12 4.17 -0.15
C ASN A 101 15.22 3.85 0.86
N ALA A 102 14.89 3.71 2.13
CA ALA A 102 15.83 3.29 3.17
C ALA A 102 16.31 1.84 2.96
N ALA A 103 15.39 0.94 2.64
CA ALA A 103 15.68 -0.46 2.38
C ALA A 103 16.64 -0.65 1.20
N ILE A 104 16.49 0.14 0.13
CA ILE A 104 17.40 0.13 -1.03
C ILE A 104 18.82 0.45 -0.59
N GLN A 105 19.02 1.44 0.27
CA GLN A 105 20.35 1.80 0.76
C GLN A 105 20.98 0.68 1.58
N VAL A 106 20.19 0.00 2.40
CA VAL A 106 20.67 -1.16 3.17
C VAL A 106 21.07 -2.30 2.23
N ALA A 107 20.25 -2.61 1.22
CA ALA A 107 20.55 -3.66 0.26
C ALA A 107 21.83 -3.37 -0.54
N VAL A 108 22.04 -2.11 -0.94
CA VAL A 108 23.27 -1.67 -1.61
C VAL A 108 24.50 -1.88 -0.70
N ALA A 109 24.40 -1.44 0.55
CA ALA A 109 25.49 -1.57 1.52
C ALA A 109 25.88 -3.03 1.78
N GLU A 110 24.89 -3.92 1.80
CA GLU A 110 25.07 -5.36 2.02
C GLU A 110 25.34 -6.13 0.72
N LYS A 111 25.44 -5.45 -0.41
CA LYS A 111 25.69 -6.03 -1.74
C LYS A 111 24.63 -7.06 -2.16
N ASP A 112 23.38 -6.86 -1.72
CA ASP A 112 22.24 -7.68 -2.10
C ASP A 112 21.43 -7.00 -3.20
N ASN A 113 21.91 -7.10 -4.43
CA ASN A 113 21.30 -6.46 -5.58
C ASN A 113 19.94 -7.10 -5.97
N GLY A 114 19.72 -8.38 -5.63
CA GLY A 114 18.44 -9.03 -5.85
C GLY A 114 17.33 -8.42 -4.99
N SER A 115 17.60 -8.19 -3.71
CA SER A 115 16.66 -7.50 -2.82
C SER A 115 16.50 -6.04 -3.19
N ARG A 116 17.61 -5.35 -3.54
CA ARG A 116 17.56 -3.97 -4.06
C ARG A 116 16.62 -3.85 -5.25
N ASP A 117 16.73 -4.75 -6.21
CA ASP A 117 15.90 -4.73 -7.41
C ASP A 117 14.42 -4.91 -7.09
N LEU A 118 14.11 -5.83 -6.18
CA LEU A 118 12.74 -6.00 -5.67
C LEU A 118 12.23 -4.71 -5.01
N PHE A 119 13.00 -4.10 -4.11
CA PHE A 119 12.62 -2.85 -3.45
C PHE A 119 12.37 -1.72 -4.46
N VAL A 120 13.19 -1.62 -5.51
CA VAL A 120 13.02 -0.61 -6.56
C VAL A 120 11.71 -0.82 -7.32
N GLN A 121 11.36 -2.06 -7.64
CA GLN A 121 10.10 -2.37 -8.32
C GLN A 121 8.89 -2.01 -7.45
N LEU A 122 8.93 -2.38 -6.17
CA LEU A 122 7.82 -2.08 -5.24
C LEU A 122 7.72 -0.58 -4.96
N LEU A 123 8.85 0.11 -4.86
CA LEU A 123 8.89 1.56 -4.71
C LEU A 123 8.13 2.28 -5.83
N LYS A 124 8.32 1.88 -7.07
CA LYS A 124 7.63 2.48 -8.23
C LYS A 124 6.11 2.33 -8.11
N ASP A 125 5.65 1.18 -7.72
CA ASP A 125 4.23 0.94 -7.53
C ASP A 125 3.66 1.80 -6.39
N GLU A 126 4.40 1.95 -5.29
CA GLU A 126 3.99 2.81 -4.17
C GLU A 126 4.00 4.29 -4.54
N GLU A 127 4.93 4.74 -5.38
CA GLU A 127 4.92 6.12 -5.90
C GLU A 127 3.69 6.36 -6.78
N ASP A 128 3.28 5.39 -7.59
CA ASP A 128 2.04 5.47 -8.38
C ASP A 128 0.81 5.56 -7.47
N HIS A 129 0.80 4.84 -6.35
CA HIS A 129 -0.28 4.93 -5.35
C HIS A 129 -0.32 6.31 -4.70
N VAL A 130 0.83 6.88 -4.34
CA VAL A 130 0.93 8.24 -3.81
C VAL A 130 0.35 9.25 -4.81
N ASP A 131 0.76 9.15 -6.06
CA ASP A 131 0.29 10.06 -7.11
C ASP A 131 -1.23 10.01 -7.27
N TRP A 132 -1.80 8.81 -7.30
CA TRP A 132 -3.25 8.65 -7.38
C TRP A 132 -3.96 9.25 -6.15
N LEU A 133 -3.49 8.97 -4.95
CA LEU A 133 -4.07 9.50 -3.71
C LEU A 133 -3.98 11.01 -3.62
N GLU A 134 -2.85 11.59 -4.01
CA GLU A 134 -2.68 13.04 -4.08
C GLU A 134 -3.66 13.66 -5.06
N ALA A 135 -3.91 13.01 -6.20
CA ALA A 135 -4.92 13.46 -7.17
C ALA A 135 -6.33 13.46 -6.57
N GLN A 136 -6.68 12.45 -5.77
CA GLN A 136 -7.99 12.40 -5.09
C GLN A 136 -8.13 13.55 -4.08
N VAL A 137 -7.11 13.77 -3.27
CA VAL A 137 -7.09 14.87 -2.30
C VAL A 137 -7.21 16.23 -3.01
N HIS A 138 -6.51 16.39 -4.13
CA HIS A 138 -6.59 17.59 -4.96
C HIS A 138 -8.01 17.80 -5.54
N GLN A 139 -8.63 16.75 -6.06
CA GLN A 139 -9.99 16.82 -6.61
C GLN A 139 -11.01 17.21 -5.55
N ILE A 140 -10.89 16.70 -4.34
CA ILE A 140 -11.75 17.07 -3.21
C ILE A 140 -11.64 18.58 -2.93
N ALA A 141 -10.42 19.11 -2.91
CA ALA A 141 -10.19 20.54 -2.68
C ALA A 141 -10.72 21.41 -3.82
N GLU A 142 -10.53 20.97 -5.06
CA GLU A 142 -10.89 21.74 -6.26
C GLU A 142 -12.38 21.70 -6.55
N LEU A 143 -13.01 20.53 -6.48
CA LEU A 143 -14.43 20.31 -6.83
C LEU A 143 -15.37 20.53 -5.65
N GLY A 144 -14.88 20.43 -4.43
CA GLY A 144 -15.67 20.29 -3.21
C GLY A 144 -16.01 18.84 -2.92
N TYR A 145 -16.11 18.50 -1.64
CA TYR A 145 -16.26 17.12 -1.17
C TYR A 145 -17.52 16.44 -1.69
N GLU A 146 -18.65 17.12 -1.68
CA GLU A 146 -19.92 16.56 -2.14
C GLU A 146 -19.91 16.21 -3.63
N ARG A 147 -19.33 17.09 -4.47
CA ARG A 147 -19.20 16.83 -5.91
C ARG A 147 -18.25 15.67 -6.17
N TYR A 148 -17.13 15.61 -5.43
CA TYR A 148 -16.20 14.49 -5.52
C TYR A 148 -16.91 13.16 -5.22
N LEU A 149 -17.69 13.09 -4.15
CA LEU A 149 -18.44 11.89 -3.78
C LEU A 149 -19.44 11.46 -4.85
N THR A 150 -20.10 12.42 -5.50
CA THR A 150 -21.04 12.13 -6.60
C THR A 150 -20.35 11.37 -7.75
N MET A 151 -19.08 11.71 -8.04
CA MET A 151 -18.30 11.06 -9.08
C MET A 151 -17.84 9.63 -8.71
N GLN A 152 -17.98 9.23 -7.45
CA GLN A 152 -17.57 7.92 -6.94
C GLN A 152 -18.70 6.90 -6.93
N MET A 153 -19.92 7.32 -7.19
CA MET A 153 -21.10 6.45 -7.23
C MET A 153 -21.08 5.62 -8.52
N GLY A 154 -21.55 4.38 -8.41
CA GLY A 154 -21.71 3.50 -9.57
C GLY A 154 -23.09 3.69 -10.23
N ASP A 155 -23.27 3.00 -11.37
CA ASP A 155 -24.55 2.92 -12.03
C ASP A 155 -25.50 1.96 -11.27
N PHE A 156 -26.80 2.14 -11.43
CA PHE A 156 -27.75 1.15 -10.93
C PHE A 156 -27.61 -0.15 -11.74
N GLU A 157 -27.52 -1.28 -11.04
CA GLU A 157 -27.62 -2.59 -11.69
C GLU A 157 -29.09 -2.85 -12.08
N GLU A 158 -29.32 -3.29 -13.33
CA GLU A 158 -30.66 -3.69 -13.79
C GLU A 158 -31.06 -5.06 -13.24
#